data_b59944b999ba1877f62281e1b3b36839
#
_entry.id   b59944b999ba1877f62281e1b3b36839
#
_cell.length_a   1.000
_cell.length_b   1.000
_cell.length_c   1.000
_cell.angle_alpha   90.00
_cell.angle_beta   90.00
_cell.angle_gamma   90.00
#
_symmetry.space_group_name_H-M   'P 1'
#
loop_
_entity.id
_entity.type
_entity.pdbx_description
1 polymer ?
#
loop_
_entity_poly.entity_id
_entity_poly.type
_entity_poly.pdbx_seq_one_letter_code
_entity_poly.pdbx_strand_id
1 'polypeptide(L)'
;VIFGIQLGLKRANPFLNKILQFYRMEDIKFVQLKPGKDSPVKRFHPWIFSGAILKQSDHLKDGDWVNVISSRDEFLGTGHFHHGSISVKIVSFKEITSKEEFWIQRIQNASDLRQKLPLGETNAYRLIHGEGDGCPGLVIDHYNGVFVFQAHTIGMHLDRLEVVKALKHVFGKKIKAIYDKSKETLPPEYAQNCNNDYLEGSAKTPHEIAENGIKFSVNWITGQKTGFFIDQRDNRQLLSLYSKGKTILNTFCYSGGFSMYALKEGAKRVVSLDTSAKAIDLVDINLTLNEFPDKKHESIVGETLPYLKNCEEEFDIIILDPPAFAKSISSKHKALQGYQKINYLAIKKIKKNGLIFTYSCSQVITRDLFYNMLVAAGIETGREIQVIHQMTQAPDHPINLFHPESNYLKGFVLRVI
;
A
#
# COMPACT_ATOMS: atom_id res chain seq x y z
N VAL A 1 -36.39 -11.39 54.62
CA VAL A 1 -35.11 -11.81 55.16
C VAL A 1 -34.30 -12.31 53.99
N ILE A 2 -33.42 -11.44 53.43
CA ILE A 2 -32.56 -11.78 52.29
C ILE A 2 -31.12 -11.78 52.83
N PHE A 3 -30.50 -12.91 52.85
CA PHE A 3 -29.08 -13.07 53.18
C PHE A 3 -28.22 -12.75 51.94
N GLY A 4 -27.45 -11.68 52.03
CA GLY A 4 -26.36 -11.41 51.08
C GLY A 4 -25.17 -12.32 51.35
N ILE A 5 -24.73 -13.05 50.35
CA ILE A 5 -23.43 -13.76 50.37
C ILE A 5 -22.41 -12.92 49.62
N GLN A 6 -21.54 -12.29 50.39
CA GLN A 6 -20.35 -11.62 49.93
C GLN A 6 -19.27 -12.68 49.68
N LEU A 7 -19.07 -13.09 48.41
CA LEU A 7 -17.99 -13.98 48.02
C LEU A 7 -16.68 -13.15 47.89
N GLY A 8 -15.84 -13.29 48.91
CA GLY A 8 -14.48 -12.77 48.90
C GLY A 8 -13.63 -13.40 47.79
N LEU A 9 -13.00 -12.58 46.99
CA LEU A 9 -11.99 -12.96 46.01
C LEU A 9 -10.78 -13.59 46.71
N LYS A 10 -10.81 -14.88 46.90
CA LYS A 10 -9.63 -15.68 47.26
C LYS A 10 -8.73 -15.81 46.03
N ARG A 11 -7.44 -15.53 46.21
CA ARG A 11 -6.33 -15.69 45.25
C ARG A 11 -6.56 -16.95 44.39
N ALA A 12 -6.66 -16.76 43.08
CA ALA A 12 -6.77 -17.84 42.12
C ALA A 12 -5.63 -18.85 42.33
N ASN A 13 -6.00 -20.10 42.52
CA ASN A 13 -5.05 -21.19 42.71
C ASN A 13 -4.17 -21.33 41.47
N PRO A 14 -2.83 -21.18 41.57
CA PRO A 14 -1.92 -21.31 40.43
C PRO A 14 -2.05 -22.65 39.69
N PHE A 15 -2.49 -23.69 40.39
CA PHE A 15 -2.74 -25.03 39.85
C PHE A 15 -4.00 -25.06 38.98
N LEU A 16 -5.07 -24.36 39.37
CA LEU A 16 -6.32 -24.23 38.58
C LEU A 16 -6.05 -23.39 37.32
N ASN A 17 -5.27 -22.34 37.41
CA ASN A 17 -4.86 -21.56 36.25
C ASN A 17 -4.00 -22.36 35.27
N LYS A 18 -3.10 -23.23 35.76
CA LYS A 18 -2.34 -24.17 34.92
C LYS A 18 -3.24 -25.20 34.26
N ILE A 19 -4.22 -25.75 34.96
CA ILE A 19 -5.18 -26.72 34.44
C ILE A 19 -6.11 -26.06 33.41
N LEU A 20 -6.63 -24.87 33.68
CA LEU A 20 -7.41 -24.07 32.72
C LEU A 20 -6.60 -23.65 31.52
N GLN A 21 -5.32 -23.38 31.69
CA GLN A 21 -4.39 -23.10 30.61
C GLN A 21 -4.10 -24.36 29.79
N PHE A 22 -4.01 -25.53 30.42
CA PHE A 22 -3.83 -26.82 29.74
C PHE A 22 -5.09 -27.23 28.94
N TYR A 23 -6.30 -27.07 29.47
CA TYR A 23 -7.57 -27.29 28.76
C TYR A 23 -7.82 -26.26 27.64
N ARG A 24 -7.31 -25.03 27.74
CA ARG A 24 -7.33 -24.05 26.65
C ARG A 24 -6.31 -24.34 25.54
N MET A 25 -5.27 -25.13 25.80
CA MET A 25 -4.23 -25.45 24.81
C MET A 25 -4.63 -26.58 23.84
N GLU A 26 -5.60 -27.44 24.18
CA GLU A 26 -5.99 -28.55 23.30
C GLU A 26 -6.78 -28.11 22.05
N ASP A 27 -7.38 -26.90 22.06
CA ASP A 27 -8.11 -26.34 20.90
C ASP A 27 -7.35 -25.25 20.11
N ILE A 28 -6.18 -24.79 20.60
CA ILE A 28 -5.43 -23.71 19.92
C ILE A 28 -4.45 -24.32 18.94
N LYS A 29 -4.72 -24.12 17.65
CA LYS A 29 -3.81 -24.47 16.56
C LYS A 29 -2.46 -23.76 16.75
N PHE A 30 -1.37 -24.47 16.52
CA PHE A 30 -0.02 -23.94 16.74
C PHE A 30 0.96 -24.29 15.60
N VAL A 31 2.02 -23.50 15.54
CA VAL A 31 3.22 -23.75 14.75
C VAL A 31 4.42 -23.62 15.67
N GLN A 32 5.22 -24.68 15.81
CA GLN A 32 6.45 -24.70 16.61
C GLN A 32 7.67 -24.51 15.73
N LEU A 33 8.57 -23.63 16.13
CA LEU A 33 9.79 -23.32 15.38
C LEU A 33 10.94 -24.25 15.77
N LYS A 34 11.83 -24.53 14.80
CA LYS A 34 13.09 -25.25 15.01
C LYS A 34 14.01 -24.47 15.97
N PRO A 35 14.89 -25.17 16.72
CA PRO A 35 15.91 -24.51 17.54
C PRO A 35 16.70 -23.46 16.73
N GLY A 36 16.82 -22.25 17.28
CA GLY A 36 17.55 -21.13 16.66
C GLY A 36 16.84 -20.44 15.49
N LYS A 37 15.63 -20.88 15.11
CA LYS A 37 14.83 -20.23 14.06
C LYS A 37 13.82 -19.21 14.59
N ASP A 38 13.76 -19.01 15.89
CA ASP A 38 12.92 -18.02 16.58
C ASP A 38 13.55 -16.61 16.62
N SER A 39 14.82 -16.47 16.29
CA SER A 39 15.53 -15.18 16.34
C SER A 39 14.87 -14.06 15.51
N PRO A 40 14.43 -14.27 14.27
CA PRO A 40 13.71 -13.21 13.53
C PRO A 40 12.41 -12.79 14.21
N VAL A 41 11.63 -13.74 14.75
CA VAL A 41 10.38 -13.46 15.45
C VAL A 41 10.63 -12.69 16.75
N LYS A 42 11.63 -13.06 17.52
CA LYS A 42 12.08 -12.33 18.72
C LYS A 42 12.57 -10.91 18.42
N ARG A 43 12.92 -10.63 17.17
CA ARG A 43 13.24 -9.30 16.64
C ARG A 43 12.04 -8.63 15.95
N PHE A 44 10.84 -9.11 16.21
CA PHE A 44 9.58 -8.57 15.67
C PHE A 44 9.40 -8.67 14.16
N HIS A 45 10.15 -9.56 13.47
CA HIS A 45 9.90 -9.83 12.06
C HIS A 45 8.57 -10.59 11.91
N PRO A 46 7.59 -10.09 11.10
CA PRO A 46 6.22 -10.65 11.11
C PRO A 46 6.06 -11.92 10.27
N TRP A 47 7.07 -12.33 9.49
CA TRP A 47 6.96 -13.48 8.61
C TRP A 47 7.75 -14.69 9.12
N ILE A 48 7.09 -15.86 9.09
CA ILE A 48 7.71 -17.15 9.36
C ILE A 48 7.75 -17.95 8.08
N PHE A 49 8.94 -18.32 7.69
CA PHE A 49 9.17 -19.14 6.49
C PHE A 49 9.01 -20.63 6.81
N SER A 50 8.51 -21.42 5.84
CA SER A 50 8.26 -22.86 5.98
C SER A 50 9.48 -23.65 6.49
N GLY A 51 10.68 -23.28 6.05
CA GLY A 51 11.93 -23.89 6.50
C GLY A 51 12.24 -23.73 8.00
N ALA A 52 11.58 -22.80 8.70
CA ALA A 52 11.74 -22.57 10.13
C ALA A 52 10.85 -23.45 11.01
N ILE A 53 9.85 -24.12 10.45
CA ILE A 53 8.84 -24.90 11.18
C ILE A 53 9.39 -26.29 11.53
N LEU A 54 9.30 -26.65 12.81
CA LEU A 54 9.62 -27.98 13.34
C LEU A 54 8.40 -28.88 13.34
N LYS A 55 7.30 -28.39 13.90
CA LYS A 55 6.03 -29.12 14.10
C LYS A 55 4.87 -28.13 13.98
N GLN A 56 3.72 -28.62 13.61
CA GLN A 56 2.47 -27.85 13.55
C GLN A 56 1.27 -28.73 13.89
N SER A 57 0.15 -28.12 14.25
CA SER A 57 -1.11 -28.83 14.46
C SER A 57 -1.55 -29.55 13.19
N ASP A 58 -2.23 -30.70 13.36
CA ASP A 58 -2.79 -31.46 12.26
C ASP A 58 -3.92 -30.66 11.57
N HIS A 59 -4.13 -30.92 10.27
CA HIS A 59 -5.25 -30.38 9.48
C HIS A 59 -5.34 -28.84 9.43
N LEU A 60 -4.19 -28.12 9.53
CA LEU A 60 -4.16 -26.69 9.32
C LEU A 60 -4.63 -26.34 7.91
N LYS A 61 -5.46 -25.29 7.82
CA LYS A 61 -5.96 -24.72 6.56
C LYS A 61 -5.44 -23.31 6.40
N ASP A 62 -5.34 -22.86 5.16
CA ASP A 62 -4.98 -21.49 4.85
C ASP A 62 -5.96 -20.50 5.51
N GLY A 63 -5.41 -19.56 6.24
CA GLY A 63 -6.18 -18.59 7.00
C GLY A 63 -6.48 -18.96 8.45
N ASP A 64 -6.14 -20.18 8.88
CA ASP A 64 -6.28 -20.55 10.29
C ASP A 64 -5.44 -19.62 11.20
N TRP A 65 -6.05 -19.20 12.30
CA TRP A 65 -5.33 -18.56 13.38
C TRP A 65 -4.47 -19.58 14.11
N VAL A 66 -3.18 -19.28 14.26
CA VAL A 66 -2.21 -20.15 14.93
C VAL A 66 -1.38 -19.38 15.94
N ASN A 67 -1.07 -20.00 17.08
CA ASN A 67 -0.04 -19.55 17.97
C ASN A 67 1.33 -20.05 17.47
N VAL A 68 2.30 -19.16 17.45
CA VAL A 68 3.69 -19.48 17.15
C VAL A 68 4.43 -19.66 18.44
N ILE A 69 5.09 -20.81 18.60
CA ILE A 69 5.87 -21.15 19.78
C ILE A 69 7.32 -21.48 19.42
N SER A 70 8.24 -21.23 20.35
CA SER A 70 9.64 -21.63 20.21
C SER A 70 9.81 -23.15 20.35
N SER A 71 11.02 -23.65 20.09
CA SER A 71 11.37 -25.06 20.37
C SER A 71 11.30 -25.43 21.85
N ARG A 72 11.12 -24.46 22.75
CA ARG A 72 10.98 -24.61 24.22
C ARG A 72 9.56 -24.29 24.69
N ASP A 73 8.58 -24.31 23.77
CA ASP A 73 7.17 -24.02 24.04
C ASP A 73 6.88 -22.58 24.54
N GLU A 74 7.83 -21.64 24.35
CA GLU A 74 7.61 -20.22 24.66
C GLU A 74 6.70 -19.60 23.59
N PHE A 75 5.67 -18.86 23.98
CA PHE A 75 4.83 -18.10 23.06
C PHE A 75 5.65 -16.99 22.37
N LEU A 76 5.54 -16.88 21.06
CA LEU A 76 6.24 -15.90 20.23
C LEU A 76 5.31 -14.93 19.50
N GLY A 77 4.07 -15.34 19.25
CA GLY A 77 3.10 -14.51 18.56
C GLY A 77 1.91 -15.32 18.05
N THR A 78 0.92 -14.61 17.55
CA THR A 78 -0.28 -15.16 16.90
C THR A 78 -0.37 -14.63 15.47
N GLY A 79 -0.76 -15.47 14.51
CA GLY A 79 -0.86 -15.08 13.11
C GLY A 79 -1.75 -15.99 12.28
N HIS A 80 -1.82 -15.74 10.98
CA HIS A 80 -2.53 -16.58 10.03
C HIS A 80 -1.58 -17.58 9.38
N PHE A 81 -1.98 -18.84 9.38
CA PHE A 81 -1.26 -19.90 8.67
C PHE A 81 -1.54 -19.85 7.17
N HIS A 82 -0.56 -20.27 6.39
CA HIS A 82 -0.65 -20.36 4.94
C HIS A 82 0.28 -21.47 4.41
N HIS A 83 -0.21 -22.28 3.47
CA HIS A 83 0.63 -23.24 2.74
C HIS A 83 1.46 -22.50 1.70
N GLY A 84 2.75 -22.32 1.98
CA GLY A 84 3.66 -21.61 1.08
C GLY A 84 5.02 -21.32 1.71
N SER A 85 5.87 -20.59 1.01
CA SER A 85 7.20 -20.22 1.50
C SER A 85 7.13 -19.35 2.76
N ILE A 86 6.15 -18.45 2.85
CA ILE A 86 5.83 -17.69 4.07
C ILE A 86 4.63 -18.39 4.71
N SER A 87 4.90 -19.24 5.71
CA SER A 87 3.87 -20.10 6.28
C SER A 87 3.07 -19.47 7.41
N VAL A 88 3.58 -18.45 8.11
CA VAL A 88 2.78 -17.69 9.06
C VAL A 88 3.08 -16.20 8.89
N LYS A 89 2.02 -15.40 8.87
CA LYS A 89 2.08 -13.95 8.99
C LYS A 89 1.56 -13.54 10.35
N ILE A 90 2.47 -13.08 11.22
CA ILE A 90 2.16 -12.69 12.60
C ILE A 90 1.39 -11.39 12.61
N VAL A 91 0.22 -11.38 13.25
CA VAL A 91 -0.62 -10.20 13.47
C VAL A 91 -0.43 -9.60 14.87
N SER A 92 0.07 -10.40 15.83
CA SER A 92 0.36 -9.94 17.18
C SER A 92 1.53 -10.70 17.79
N PHE A 93 2.42 -9.98 18.46
CA PHE A 93 3.50 -10.55 19.30
C PHE A 93 3.07 -10.68 20.77
N LYS A 94 1.80 -10.42 21.06
CA LYS A 94 1.15 -10.61 22.37
C LYS A 94 -0.02 -11.57 22.19
N GLU A 95 -0.35 -12.30 23.25
CA GLU A 95 -1.53 -13.17 23.26
C GLU A 95 -2.80 -12.37 22.96
N ILE A 96 -3.68 -12.95 22.13
CA ILE A 96 -4.97 -12.38 21.76
C ILE A 96 -6.04 -13.13 22.54
N THR A 97 -6.68 -12.45 23.47
CA THR A 97 -7.76 -13.00 24.31
C THR A 97 -9.14 -12.82 23.68
N SER A 98 -9.32 -11.78 22.86
CA SER A 98 -10.53 -11.46 22.13
C SER A 98 -10.19 -10.95 20.73
N LYS A 99 -10.68 -11.61 19.69
CA LYS A 99 -10.48 -11.17 18.30
C LYS A 99 -11.19 -9.84 18.03
N GLU A 100 -12.36 -9.63 18.61
CA GLU A 100 -13.12 -8.38 18.47
C GLU A 100 -12.32 -7.20 19.02
N GLU A 101 -11.85 -7.28 20.27
CA GLU A 101 -11.03 -6.23 20.90
C GLU A 101 -9.72 -6.01 20.14
N PHE A 102 -9.09 -7.09 19.66
CA PHE A 102 -7.89 -7.00 18.85
C PHE A 102 -8.11 -6.16 17.59
N TRP A 103 -9.17 -6.44 16.81
CA TRP A 103 -9.44 -5.70 15.59
C TRP A 103 -9.87 -4.25 15.87
N ILE A 104 -10.68 -4.01 16.91
CA ILE A 104 -11.03 -2.66 17.33
C ILE A 104 -9.77 -1.86 17.65
N GLN A 105 -8.86 -2.41 18.44
CA GLN A 105 -7.60 -1.73 18.79
C GLN A 105 -6.70 -1.49 17.58
N ARG A 106 -6.65 -2.43 16.62
CA ARG A 106 -5.88 -2.25 15.38
C ARG A 106 -6.42 -1.09 14.54
N ILE A 107 -7.72 -1.07 14.31
CA ILE A 107 -8.38 0.00 13.54
C ILE A 107 -8.26 1.35 14.27
N GLN A 108 -8.41 1.37 15.60
CA GLN A 108 -8.25 2.59 16.38
C GLN A 108 -6.82 3.15 16.27
N ASN A 109 -5.80 2.32 16.48
CA ASN A 109 -4.40 2.75 16.37
C ASN A 109 -4.07 3.31 14.98
N ALA A 110 -4.60 2.67 13.93
CA ALA A 110 -4.42 3.14 12.57
C ALA A 110 -5.13 4.48 12.31
N SER A 111 -6.35 4.63 12.83
CA SER A 111 -7.10 5.88 12.78
C SER A 111 -6.37 7.01 13.52
N ASP A 112 -5.87 6.75 14.71
CA ASP A 112 -5.16 7.73 15.54
C ASP A 112 -3.87 8.22 14.86
N LEU A 113 -3.16 7.33 14.16
CA LEU A 113 -2.01 7.72 13.35
C LEU A 113 -2.43 8.70 12.25
N ARG A 114 -3.46 8.35 11.44
CA ARG A 114 -3.91 9.18 10.32
C ARG A 114 -4.43 10.54 10.77
N GLN A 115 -5.07 10.63 11.93
CA GLN A 115 -5.51 11.90 12.50
C GLN A 115 -4.36 12.84 12.90
N LYS A 116 -3.15 12.30 13.16
CA LYS A 116 -1.95 13.08 13.49
C LYS A 116 -1.17 13.52 12.26
N LEU A 117 -1.47 12.96 11.08
CA LEU A 117 -0.78 13.34 9.85
C LEU A 117 -1.28 14.69 9.33
N PRO A 118 -0.40 15.53 8.77
CA PRO A 118 -0.78 16.82 8.19
C PRO A 118 -1.44 16.62 6.82
N LEU A 119 -2.64 16.06 6.80
CA LEU A 119 -3.36 15.73 5.57
C LEU A 119 -3.99 16.95 4.88
N GLY A 120 -4.07 18.12 5.56
CA GLY A 120 -4.67 19.31 4.99
C GLY A 120 -6.13 19.09 4.55
N GLU A 121 -6.51 19.68 3.42
CA GLU A 121 -7.82 19.50 2.79
C GLU A 121 -7.91 18.17 2.02
N THR A 122 -7.70 17.07 2.76
CA THR A 122 -7.68 15.70 2.19
C THR A 122 -8.69 14.82 2.91
N ASN A 123 -9.57 14.16 2.15
CA ASN A 123 -10.55 13.19 2.66
C ASN A 123 -10.33 11.76 2.10
N ALA A 124 -9.16 11.53 1.50
CA ALA A 124 -8.75 10.24 0.94
C ALA A 124 -7.36 9.85 1.47
N TYR A 125 -7.27 8.71 2.14
CA TYR A 125 -6.02 8.21 2.73
C TYR A 125 -6.07 6.70 2.92
N ARG A 126 -4.89 6.07 2.99
CA ARG A 126 -4.77 4.67 3.38
C ARG A 126 -4.94 4.52 4.88
N LEU A 127 -6.00 3.84 5.31
CA LEU A 127 -6.25 3.56 6.73
C LEU A 127 -5.41 2.39 7.23
N ILE A 128 -5.30 1.30 6.47
CA ILE A 128 -4.48 0.12 6.82
C ILE A 128 -3.50 -0.17 5.70
N HIS A 129 -2.22 -0.21 6.04
CA HIS A 129 -1.12 -0.53 5.14
C HIS A 129 -0.36 -1.79 5.57
N GLY A 130 -0.99 -2.94 5.47
CA GLY A 130 -0.38 -4.24 5.67
C GLY A 130 0.49 -4.36 6.92
N GLU A 131 1.72 -4.81 6.74
CA GLU A 131 2.72 -4.99 7.79
C GLU A 131 3.06 -3.68 8.53
N GLY A 132 2.92 -2.54 7.88
CA GLY A 132 3.15 -1.22 8.47
C GLY A 132 2.20 -0.90 9.62
N ASP A 133 0.95 -1.35 9.54
CA ASP A 133 -0.07 -1.21 10.58
C ASP A 133 -0.26 -2.51 11.40
N GLY A 134 0.64 -3.49 11.24
CA GLY A 134 0.56 -4.77 11.94
C GLY A 134 -0.62 -5.64 11.48
N CYS A 135 -1.07 -5.46 10.24
CA CYS A 135 -2.13 -6.24 9.60
C CYS A 135 -1.61 -6.89 8.29
N PRO A 136 -0.65 -7.84 8.36
CA PRO A 136 0.03 -8.39 7.20
C PRO A 136 -0.91 -8.90 6.12
N GLY A 137 -0.86 -8.27 4.94
CA GLY A 137 -1.71 -8.64 3.82
C GLY A 137 -3.13 -8.03 3.86
N LEU A 138 -3.37 -6.98 4.64
CA LEU A 138 -4.60 -6.19 4.62
C LEU A 138 -4.31 -4.76 4.15
N VAL A 139 -5.09 -4.28 3.20
CA VAL A 139 -5.14 -2.88 2.78
C VAL A 139 -6.56 -2.37 2.97
N ILE A 140 -6.70 -1.17 3.55
CA ILE A 140 -7.98 -0.46 3.60
C ILE A 140 -7.71 0.99 3.21
N ASP A 141 -8.32 1.44 2.11
CA ASP A 141 -8.30 2.82 1.68
C ASP A 141 -9.62 3.51 2.03
N HIS A 142 -9.53 4.70 2.58
CA HIS A 142 -10.67 5.55 2.89
C HIS A 142 -10.84 6.61 1.81
N TYR A 143 -12.04 6.72 1.24
CA TYR A 143 -12.45 7.67 0.22
C TYR A 143 -13.71 8.40 0.66
N ASN A 144 -13.57 9.52 1.38
CA ASN A 144 -14.69 10.40 1.77
C ASN A 144 -15.90 9.63 2.36
N GLY A 145 -15.64 8.79 3.35
CA GLY A 145 -16.64 7.97 4.04
C GLY A 145 -16.86 6.56 3.44
N VAL A 146 -16.23 6.22 2.34
CA VAL A 146 -16.23 4.87 1.79
C VAL A 146 -14.90 4.20 2.11
N PHE A 147 -14.95 2.98 2.64
CA PHE A 147 -13.78 2.16 2.94
C PHE A 147 -13.68 1.04 1.91
N VAL A 148 -12.56 1.00 1.17
CA VAL A 148 -12.28 -0.08 0.22
C VAL A 148 -11.32 -1.05 0.89
N PHE A 149 -11.85 -2.21 1.24
CA PHE A 149 -11.14 -3.32 1.86
C PHE A 149 -10.50 -4.20 0.78
N GLN A 150 -9.24 -4.58 0.96
CA GLN A 150 -8.55 -5.47 0.05
C GLN A 150 -7.64 -6.43 0.83
N ALA A 151 -8.01 -7.71 0.87
CA ALA A 151 -7.21 -8.77 1.45
C ALA A 151 -6.27 -9.38 0.40
N HIS A 152 -5.01 -9.55 0.77
CA HIS A 152 -3.97 -10.22 -0.02
C HIS A 152 -3.65 -11.61 0.54
N THR A 153 -4.33 -12.03 1.60
CA THR A 153 -4.20 -13.35 2.23
C THR A 153 -5.57 -13.90 2.61
N ILE A 154 -5.70 -15.21 2.60
CA ILE A 154 -6.95 -15.90 2.97
C ILE A 154 -7.34 -15.55 4.40
N GLY A 155 -6.39 -15.53 5.36
CA GLY A 155 -6.69 -15.18 6.75
C GLY A 155 -7.31 -13.80 6.92
N MET A 156 -6.77 -12.78 6.25
CA MET A 156 -7.35 -11.43 6.27
C MET A 156 -8.74 -11.37 5.62
N HIS A 157 -8.97 -12.17 4.58
CA HIS A 157 -10.29 -12.24 3.96
C HIS A 157 -11.32 -12.97 4.85
N LEU A 158 -10.90 -14.01 5.56
CA LEU A 158 -11.76 -14.71 6.52
C LEU A 158 -12.17 -13.79 7.69
N ASP A 159 -11.26 -12.93 8.14
CA ASP A 159 -11.53 -11.98 9.23
C ASP A 159 -12.29 -10.71 8.78
N ARG A 160 -12.67 -10.57 7.51
CA ARG A 160 -13.28 -9.35 6.97
C ARG A 160 -14.49 -8.85 7.73
N LEU A 161 -15.34 -9.74 8.24
CA LEU A 161 -16.53 -9.35 8.99
C LEU A 161 -16.18 -8.81 10.39
N GLU A 162 -15.15 -9.34 11.03
CA GLU A 162 -14.64 -8.78 12.30
C GLU A 162 -14.00 -7.41 12.10
N VAL A 163 -13.27 -7.24 10.99
CA VAL A 163 -12.72 -5.93 10.59
C VAL A 163 -13.85 -4.92 10.29
N VAL A 164 -14.95 -5.35 9.64
CA VAL A 164 -16.13 -4.49 9.42
C VAL A 164 -16.76 -4.05 10.75
N LYS A 165 -16.91 -4.95 11.73
CA LYS A 165 -17.40 -4.60 13.07
C LYS A 165 -16.49 -3.58 13.75
N ALA A 166 -15.17 -3.78 13.67
CA ALA A 166 -14.20 -2.85 14.22
C ALA A 166 -14.24 -1.47 13.53
N LEU A 167 -14.35 -1.42 12.20
CA LEU A 167 -14.56 -0.16 11.47
C LEU A 167 -15.84 0.54 11.93
N LYS A 168 -16.95 -0.18 12.09
CA LYS A 168 -18.22 0.37 12.60
C LYS A 168 -18.09 0.90 14.03
N HIS A 169 -17.32 0.23 14.88
CA HIS A 169 -17.06 0.67 16.25
C HIS A 169 -16.28 2.01 16.26
N VAL A 170 -15.21 2.12 15.44
CA VAL A 170 -14.32 3.29 15.44
C VAL A 170 -14.90 4.48 14.69
N PHE A 171 -15.53 4.26 13.54
CA PHE A 171 -15.98 5.34 12.65
C PHE A 171 -17.48 5.63 12.75
N GLY A 172 -18.29 4.68 13.20
CA GLY A 172 -19.72 4.84 13.43
C GLY A 172 -20.46 5.43 12.22
N LYS A 173 -21.18 6.52 12.45
CA LYS A 173 -21.99 7.21 11.41
C LYS A 173 -21.18 7.87 10.28
N LYS A 174 -19.83 7.92 10.39
CA LYS A 174 -18.97 8.43 9.31
C LYS A 174 -18.83 7.44 8.15
N ILE A 175 -19.21 6.17 8.34
CA ILE A 175 -19.20 5.16 7.29
C ILE A 175 -20.41 5.33 6.39
N LYS A 176 -20.16 5.59 5.10
CA LYS A 176 -21.17 5.55 4.04
C LYS A 176 -21.29 4.14 3.47
N ALA A 177 -20.13 3.49 3.22
CA ALA A 177 -20.06 2.13 2.71
C ALA A 177 -18.71 1.48 3.03
N ILE A 178 -18.68 0.14 3.04
CA ILE A 178 -17.46 -0.67 3.05
C ILE A 178 -17.58 -1.64 1.87
N TYR A 179 -16.61 -1.59 0.95
CA TYR A 179 -16.57 -2.41 -0.26
C TYR A 179 -15.39 -3.37 -0.22
N ASP A 180 -15.64 -4.66 -0.38
CA ASP A 180 -14.59 -5.69 -0.50
C ASP A 180 -14.16 -5.80 -1.97
N LYS A 181 -12.90 -5.50 -2.22
CA LYS A 181 -12.23 -5.64 -3.52
C LYS A 181 -11.07 -6.61 -3.45
N SER A 182 -11.28 -7.77 -2.84
CA SER A 182 -10.22 -8.74 -2.57
C SER A 182 -10.02 -9.78 -3.66
N LYS A 183 -11.01 -10.03 -4.52
CA LYS A 183 -10.99 -11.14 -5.49
C LYS A 183 -9.72 -11.18 -6.34
N GLU A 184 -9.25 -10.04 -6.82
CA GLU A 184 -8.08 -9.93 -7.71
C GLU A 184 -6.73 -10.05 -6.98
N THR A 185 -6.74 -10.04 -5.64
CA THR A 185 -5.54 -10.06 -4.80
C THR A 185 -5.37 -11.34 -3.99
N LEU A 186 -6.42 -12.16 -3.93
CA LEU A 186 -6.42 -13.46 -3.27
C LEU A 186 -5.81 -14.55 -4.16
N PRO A 187 -5.30 -15.67 -3.57
CA PRO A 187 -4.85 -16.81 -4.33
C PRO A 187 -5.93 -17.30 -5.32
N PRO A 188 -5.57 -17.59 -6.60
CA PRO A 188 -6.57 -17.84 -7.66
C PRO A 188 -7.59 -18.93 -7.35
N GLU A 189 -7.15 -20.04 -6.75
CA GLU A 189 -8.04 -21.15 -6.38
C GLU A 189 -9.10 -20.73 -5.35
N TYR A 190 -8.70 -19.97 -4.34
CA TYR A 190 -9.60 -19.44 -3.33
C TYR A 190 -10.52 -18.36 -3.89
N ALA A 191 -9.99 -17.48 -4.75
CA ALA A 191 -10.69 -16.36 -5.35
C ALA A 191 -11.85 -16.76 -6.28
N GLN A 192 -11.84 -17.99 -6.83
CA GLN A 192 -12.94 -18.51 -7.65
C GLN A 192 -14.28 -18.50 -6.91
N ASN A 193 -14.25 -18.66 -5.58
CA ASN A 193 -15.43 -18.67 -4.73
C ASN A 193 -15.70 -17.31 -4.06
N CYS A 194 -14.99 -16.25 -4.45
CA CYS A 194 -15.13 -14.91 -3.90
C CYS A 194 -15.74 -13.95 -4.92
N ASN A 195 -16.51 -13.00 -4.41
CA ASN A 195 -17.01 -11.88 -5.19
C ASN A 195 -16.62 -10.57 -4.51
N ASN A 196 -16.36 -9.55 -5.32
CA ASN A 196 -16.25 -8.19 -4.81
C ASN A 196 -17.67 -7.66 -4.59
N ASP A 197 -17.94 -7.13 -3.40
CA ASP A 197 -19.27 -6.61 -3.06
C ASP A 197 -19.21 -5.65 -1.86
N TYR A 198 -20.31 -4.97 -1.59
CA TYR A 198 -20.47 -4.18 -0.38
C TYR A 198 -20.65 -5.08 0.85
N LEU A 199 -19.80 -4.88 1.86
CA LEU A 199 -19.92 -5.53 3.18
C LEU A 199 -20.82 -4.72 4.12
N GLU A 200 -20.96 -3.40 3.87
CA GLU A 200 -21.79 -2.49 4.62
C GLU A 200 -22.23 -1.32 3.74
N GLY A 201 -23.49 -0.90 3.83
CA GLY A 201 -24.02 0.26 3.11
C GLY A 201 -23.90 0.15 1.59
N SER A 202 -23.93 1.29 0.92
CA SER A 202 -23.67 1.41 -0.52
C SER A 202 -23.24 2.83 -0.88
N ALA A 203 -22.50 3.01 -1.95
CA ALA A 203 -22.12 4.32 -2.43
C ALA A 203 -22.07 4.35 -3.97
N LYS A 204 -22.44 5.49 -4.54
CA LYS A 204 -22.37 5.68 -5.99
C LYS A 204 -20.91 5.78 -6.45
N THR A 205 -20.59 5.15 -7.55
CA THR A 205 -19.32 5.30 -8.29
C THR A 205 -19.58 5.87 -9.69
N PRO A 206 -18.73 6.72 -10.25
CA PRO A 206 -17.54 7.31 -9.62
C PRO A 206 -17.87 8.15 -8.38
N HIS A 207 -16.92 8.25 -7.46
CA HIS A 207 -17.02 8.97 -6.18
C HIS A 207 -16.01 10.12 -6.13
N GLU A 208 -16.45 11.30 -5.72
CA GLU A 208 -15.57 12.46 -5.59
C GLU A 208 -14.81 12.43 -4.27
N ILE A 209 -13.50 12.58 -4.37
CA ILE A 209 -12.60 12.77 -3.24
C ILE A 209 -11.83 14.09 -3.38
N ALA A 210 -11.25 14.57 -2.28
CA ALA A 210 -10.33 15.68 -2.25
C ALA A 210 -8.96 15.23 -1.71
N GLU A 211 -7.89 15.69 -2.36
CA GLU A 211 -6.51 15.54 -1.92
C GLU A 211 -5.80 16.88 -2.03
N ASN A 212 -5.40 17.45 -0.88
CA ASN A 212 -4.83 18.82 -0.81
C ASN A 212 -5.69 19.87 -1.54
N GLY A 213 -7.02 19.75 -1.41
CA GLY A 213 -8.00 20.64 -2.06
C GLY A 213 -8.12 20.45 -3.58
N ILE A 214 -7.55 19.41 -4.17
CA ILE A 214 -7.76 19.00 -5.57
C ILE A 214 -8.78 17.86 -5.58
N LYS A 215 -9.78 17.96 -6.46
CA LYS A 215 -10.82 16.96 -6.61
C LYS A 215 -10.41 15.85 -7.55
N PHE A 216 -10.76 14.62 -7.21
CA PHE A 216 -10.54 13.45 -8.06
C PHE A 216 -11.78 12.58 -8.11
N SER A 217 -12.07 12.03 -9.29
CA SER A 217 -13.07 11.01 -9.55
C SER A 217 -12.47 9.62 -9.31
N VAL A 218 -12.98 8.87 -8.34
CA VAL A 218 -12.48 7.54 -7.98
C VAL A 218 -13.55 6.49 -8.22
N ASN A 219 -13.17 5.40 -8.87
CA ASN A 219 -14.03 4.24 -9.07
C ASN A 219 -13.35 2.98 -8.56
N TRP A 220 -13.73 2.51 -7.36
CA TRP A 220 -13.16 1.29 -6.77
C TRP A 220 -13.66 0.00 -7.41
N ILE A 221 -14.77 0.02 -8.16
CA ILE A 221 -15.31 -1.17 -8.84
C ILE A 221 -14.47 -1.51 -10.08
N THR A 222 -14.27 -0.53 -10.98
CA THR A 222 -13.60 -0.73 -12.28
C THR A 222 -12.18 -0.21 -12.34
N GLY A 223 -11.77 0.62 -11.38
CA GLY A 223 -10.44 1.23 -11.31
C GLY A 223 -9.35 0.24 -10.90
N GLN A 224 -8.11 0.61 -11.19
CA GLN A 224 -6.95 -0.18 -10.78
C GLN A 224 -6.81 -0.18 -9.24
N LYS A 225 -6.35 -1.31 -8.67
CA LYS A 225 -6.20 -1.48 -7.22
C LYS A 225 -7.48 -1.09 -6.48
N THR A 226 -7.40 -0.18 -5.55
CA THR A 226 -8.55 0.36 -4.80
C THR A 226 -9.24 1.53 -5.49
N GLY A 227 -8.71 2.03 -6.63
CA GLY A 227 -9.29 3.09 -7.45
C GLY A 227 -8.43 4.34 -7.61
N PHE A 228 -7.49 4.60 -6.68
CA PHE A 228 -6.58 5.75 -6.72
C PHE A 228 -5.22 5.39 -6.10
N PHE A 229 -4.15 6.09 -6.50
CA PHE A 229 -2.79 5.88 -5.99
C PHE A 229 -2.46 6.92 -4.92
N ILE A 230 -2.90 6.65 -3.69
CA ILE A 230 -2.74 7.57 -2.55
C ILE A 230 -1.27 7.69 -2.11
N ASP A 231 -0.47 6.65 -2.34
CA ASP A 231 0.94 6.57 -1.94
C ASP A 231 1.83 7.67 -2.58
N GLN A 232 1.40 8.26 -3.69
CA GLN A 232 2.10 9.34 -4.40
C GLN A 232 1.66 10.74 -3.94
N ARG A 233 0.79 10.91 -2.95
CA ARG A 233 0.25 12.21 -2.51
C ARG A 233 1.36 13.25 -2.24
N ASP A 234 2.32 12.90 -1.40
CA ASP A 234 3.37 13.84 -0.98
C ASP A 234 4.34 14.12 -2.13
N ASN A 235 4.54 13.16 -3.04
CA ASN A 235 5.35 13.33 -4.24
C ASN A 235 4.65 14.25 -5.26
N ARG A 236 3.31 14.19 -5.36
CA ARG A 236 2.53 15.16 -6.14
C ARG A 236 2.62 16.56 -5.55
N GLN A 237 2.55 16.67 -4.22
CA GLN A 237 2.72 17.94 -3.52
C GLN A 237 4.13 18.52 -3.73
N LEU A 238 5.17 17.67 -3.74
CA LEU A 238 6.54 18.12 -4.03
C LEU A 238 6.65 18.63 -5.47
N LEU A 239 6.05 17.97 -6.46
CA LEU A 239 6.03 18.43 -7.85
C LEU A 239 5.44 19.84 -7.97
N SER A 240 4.36 20.13 -7.24
CA SER A 240 3.68 21.43 -7.32
C SER A 240 4.62 22.60 -7.04
N LEU A 241 5.59 22.44 -6.13
CA LEU A 241 6.58 23.48 -5.79
C LEU A 241 7.46 23.93 -6.97
N TYR A 242 7.58 23.06 -7.99
CA TYR A 242 8.42 23.31 -9.18
C TYR A 242 7.61 23.64 -10.44
N SER A 243 6.27 23.59 -10.38
CA SER A 243 5.41 23.55 -11.58
C SER A 243 5.11 24.91 -12.21
N LYS A 244 5.17 26.01 -11.43
CA LYS A 244 4.74 27.34 -11.90
C LYS A 244 5.48 27.79 -13.17
N GLY A 245 4.71 28.07 -14.23
CA GLY A 245 5.22 28.54 -15.52
C GLY A 245 5.97 27.48 -16.34
N LYS A 246 5.93 26.19 -15.96
CA LYS A 246 6.67 25.10 -16.61
C LYS A 246 5.83 24.36 -17.64
N THR A 247 6.50 23.81 -18.64
CA THR A 247 5.96 22.82 -19.58
C THR A 247 6.33 21.43 -19.05
N ILE A 248 5.31 20.60 -18.80
CA ILE A 248 5.44 19.36 -18.01
C ILE A 248 4.91 18.19 -18.82
N LEU A 249 5.65 17.07 -18.87
CA LEU A 249 5.22 15.78 -19.38
C LEU A 249 4.98 14.80 -18.22
N ASN A 250 3.76 14.35 -18.07
CA ASN A 250 3.38 13.32 -17.10
C ASN A 250 3.12 12.00 -17.84
N THR A 251 4.08 11.06 -17.77
CA THR A 251 3.94 9.73 -18.38
C THR A 251 3.42 8.70 -17.38
N PHE A 252 2.73 7.67 -17.88
CA PHE A 252 2.04 6.68 -17.05
C PHE A 252 1.05 7.38 -16.10
N CYS A 253 0.35 8.38 -16.63
CA CYS A 253 -0.34 9.37 -15.81
C CYS A 253 -1.57 8.84 -15.08
N TYR A 254 -2.12 7.66 -15.45
CA TYR A 254 -3.35 7.11 -14.91
C TYR A 254 -4.46 8.16 -14.87
N SER A 255 -4.97 8.53 -13.70
CA SER A 255 -6.01 9.55 -13.51
C SER A 255 -5.48 11.01 -13.54
N GLY A 256 -4.23 11.23 -13.94
CA GLY A 256 -3.63 12.55 -14.04
C GLY A 256 -3.26 13.19 -12.69
N GLY A 257 -3.04 12.40 -11.63
CA GLY A 257 -2.77 12.94 -10.30
C GLY A 257 -1.68 14.02 -10.28
N PHE A 258 -0.51 13.75 -10.86
CA PHE A 258 0.58 14.75 -10.98
C PHE A 258 0.17 15.93 -11.86
N SER A 259 -0.59 15.71 -12.93
CA SER A 259 -1.03 16.77 -13.84
C SER A 259 -1.94 17.79 -13.16
N MET A 260 -2.89 17.31 -12.33
CA MET A 260 -3.79 18.18 -11.57
C MET A 260 -3.03 19.09 -10.60
N TYR A 261 -2.03 18.56 -9.89
CA TYR A 261 -1.17 19.35 -9.01
C TYR A 261 -0.35 20.40 -9.78
N ALA A 262 0.20 20.01 -10.92
CA ALA A 262 0.96 20.94 -11.75
C ALA A 262 0.09 22.09 -12.29
N LEU A 263 -1.12 21.81 -12.76
CA LEU A 263 -2.06 22.80 -13.27
C LEU A 263 -2.55 23.75 -12.16
N LYS A 264 -2.85 23.22 -10.97
CA LYS A 264 -3.25 24.02 -9.80
C LYS A 264 -2.21 25.07 -9.46
N GLU A 265 -0.93 24.73 -9.53
CA GLU A 265 0.19 25.63 -9.22
C GLU A 265 0.61 26.49 -10.41
N GLY A 266 -0.14 26.51 -11.47
CA GLY A 266 0.07 27.43 -12.58
C GLY A 266 1.12 26.97 -13.60
N ALA A 267 1.22 25.68 -13.87
CA ALA A 267 2.00 25.19 -15.01
C ALA A 267 1.59 25.93 -16.31
N LYS A 268 2.55 26.20 -17.19
CA LYS A 268 2.29 26.81 -18.49
C LYS A 268 1.52 25.85 -19.39
N ARG A 269 1.92 24.59 -19.43
CA ARG A 269 1.29 23.49 -20.16
C ARG A 269 1.64 22.15 -19.54
N VAL A 270 0.69 21.23 -19.53
CA VAL A 270 0.87 19.86 -19.07
C VAL A 270 0.41 18.89 -20.14
N VAL A 271 1.24 17.91 -20.46
CA VAL A 271 0.89 16.77 -21.34
C VAL A 271 0.75 15.53 -20.46
N SER A 272 -0.40 14.89 -20.49
CA SER A 272 -0.68 13.59 -19.81
C SER A 272 -0.67 12.47 -20.82
N LEU A 273 0.19 11.48 -20.60
CA LEU A 273 0.38 10.34 -21.51
C LEU A 273 0.15 9.03 -20.77
N ASP A 274 -0.74 8.20 -21.26
CA ASP A 274 -0.97 6.82 -20.79
C ASP A 274 -1.37 5.91 -21.96
N THR A 275 -1.09 4.63 -21.87
CA THR A 275 -1.50 3.65 -22.87
C THR A 275 -2.99 3.29 -22.81
N SER A 276 -3.61 3.56 -21.65
CA SER A 276 -5.02 3.26 -21.40
C SER A 276 -5.91 4.44 -21.73
N ALA A 277 -6.77 4.30 -22.74
CA ALA A 277 -7.81 5.29 -23.06
C ALA A 277 -8.69 5.58 -21.82
N LYS A 278 -9.06 4.58 -21.03
CA LYS A 278 -9.84 4.77 -19.79
C LYS A 278 -9.09 5.61 -18.75
N ALA A 279 -7.77 5.53 -18.70
CA ALA A 279 -6.96 6.39 -17.82
C ALA A 279 -6.99 7.83 -18.30
N ILE A 280 -6.90 8.04 -19.61
CA ILE A 280 -7.01 9.37 -20.22
C ILE A 280 -8.42 9.96 -20.04
N ASP A 281 -9.47 9.18 -20.19
CA ASP A 281 -10.84 9.62 -19.86
C ASP A 281 -10.96 10.12 -18.41
N LEU A 282 -10.28 9.45 -17.46
CA LEU A 282 -10.22 9.91 -16.06
C LEU A 282 -9.45 11.23 -15.89
N VAL A 283 -8.41 11.45 -16.69
CA VAL A 283 -7.69 12.75 -16.69
C VAL A 283 -8.67 13.86 -17.09
N ASP A 284 -9.41 13.68 -18.17
CA ASP A 284 -10.34 14.69 -18.70
C ASP A 284 -11.50 14.96 -17.72
N ILE A 285 -12.00 13.91 -17.04
CA ILE A 285 -12.98 14.05 -15.96
C ILE A 285 -12.40 14.89 -14.81
N ASN A 286 -11.15 14.64 -14.40
CA ASN A 286 -10.50 15.36 -13.30
C ASN A 286 -10.16 16.81 -13.67
N LEU A 287 -9.82 17.08 -14.92
CA LEU A 287 -9.67 18.46 -15.43
C LEU A 287 -10.99 19.25 -15.29
N THR A 288 -12.09 18.64 -15.73
CA THR A 288 -13.43 19.24 -15.66
C THR A 288 -13.86 19.48 -14.20
N LEU A 289 -13.63 18.50 -13.30
CA LEU A 289 -13.95 18.62 -11.86
C LEU A 289 -13.24 19.79 -11.17
N ASN A 290 -12.02 20.12 -11.64
CA ASN A 290 -11.21 21.20 -11.08
C ASN A 290 -11.28 22.49 -11.88
N GLU A 291 -12.11 22.55 -12.92
CA GLU A 291 -12.30 23.72 -13.79
C GLU A 291 -10.99 24.25 -14.40
N PHE A 292 -10.03 23.33 -14.69
CA PHE A 292 -8.77 23.72 -15.31
C PHE A 292 -8.95 24.05 -16.79
N PRO A 293 -8.27 25.10 -17.31
CA PRO A 293 -8.40 25.51 -18.71
C PRO A 293 -7.87 24.47 -19.69
N ASP A 294 -8.67 24.04 -20.66
CA ASP A 294 -8.31 23.02 -21.67
C ASP A 294 -7.05 23.39 -22.45
N LYS A 295 -6.88 24.68 -22.81
CA LYS A 295 -5.71 25.16 -23.55
C LYS A 295 -4.36 24.99 -22.84
N LYS A 296 -4.37 24.63 -21.54
CA LYS A 296 -3.17 24.38 -20.76
C LYS A 296 -2.86 22.89 -20.60
N HIS A 297 -3.71 22.03 -21.11
CA HIS A 297 -3.57 20.59 -20.99
C HIS A 297 -3.72 19.88 -22.33
N GLU A 298 -3.03 18.76 -22.47
CA GLU A 298 -3.16 17.83 -23.58
C GLU A 298 -3.18 16.40 -23.06
N SER A 299 -4.22 15.65 -23.44
CA SER A 299 -4.42 14.24 -23.13
C SER A 299 -4.00 13.37 -24.31
N ILE A 300 -3.08 12.41 -24.10
CA ILE A 300 -2.55 11.55 -25.17
C ILE A 300 -2.67 10.08 -24.76
N VAL A 301 -3.34 9.29 -25.60
CA VAL A 301 -3.30 7.82 -25.52
C VAL A 301 -2.10 7.33 -26.32
N GLY A 302 -1.09 6.77 -25.63
CA GLY A 302 0.14 6.35 -26.30
C GLY A 302 1.16 5.71 -25.37
N GLU A 303 2.19 5.10 -25.96
CA GLU A 303 3.30 4.48 -25.23
C GLU A 303 4.41 5.48 -24.95
N THR A 304 4.93 5.47 -23.73
CA THR A 304 5.97 6.40 -23.25
C THR A 304 7.28 6.32 -24.06
N LEU A 305 7.75 5.10 -24.39
CA LEU A 305 9.02 4.95 -25.12
C LEU A 305 8.96 5.50 -26.54
N PRO A 306 7.98 5.17 -27.39
CA PRO A 306 7.81 5.80 -28.70
C PRO A 306 7.61 7.29 -28.60
N TYR A 307 6.81 7.78 -27.64
CA TYR A 307 6.56 9.20 -27.47
C TYR A 307 7.87 9.97 -27.16
N LEU A 308 8.62 9.55 -26.13
CA LEU A 308 9.91 10.18 -25.77
C LEU A 308 10.93 10.10 -26.92
N LYS A 309 10.89 9.08 -27.76
CA LYS A 309 11.79 8.94 -28.89
C LYS A 309 11.46 9.92 -30.02
N ASN A 310 10.18 10.10 -30.31
CA ASN A 310 9.70 10.74 -31.54
C ASN A 310 9.23 12.19 -31.32
N CYS A 311 8.83 12.60 -30.09
CA CYS A 311 8.41 13.98 -29.86
C CYS A 311 9.60 14.95 -30.05
N GLU A 312 9.34 16.07 -30.72
CA GLU A 312 10.35 17.13 -30.94
C GLU A 312 10.39 18.12 -29.77
N GLU A 313 9.32 18.17 -28.99
CA GLU A 313 9.20 19.09 -27.85
C GLU A 313 10.14 18.72 -26.71
N GLU A 314 10.75 19.74 -26.11
CA GLU A 314 11.51 19.63 -24.85
C GLU A 314 10.67 20.14 -23.68
N PHE A 315 10.76 19.45 -22.55
CA PHE A 315 10.01 19.74 -21.33
C PHE A 315 10.90 20.34 -20.24
N ASP A 316 10.30 21.19 -19.40
CA ASP A 316 10.96 21.69 -18.18
C ASP A 316 10.94 20.63 -17.07
N ILE A 317 9.89 19.81 -17.03
CA ILE A 317 9.72 18.70 -16.07
C ILE A 317 9.19 17.46 -16.79
N ILE A 318 9.75 16.30 -16.49
CA ILE A 318 9.23 14.99 -16.95
C ILE A 318 8.98 14.11 -15.72
N ILE A 319 7.78 13.50 -15.63
CA ILE A 319 7.42 12.52 -14.62
C ILE A 319 7.44 11.13 -15.25
N LEU A 320 8.15 10.21 -14.62
CA LEU A 320 8.25 8.79 -14.97
C LEU A 320 7.77 7.95 -13.79
N ASP A 321 6.50 7.59 -13.76
CA ASP A 321 5.89 6.74 -12.72
C ASP A 321 5.33 5.43 -13.32
N PRO A 322 6.20 4.57 -13.89
CA PRO A 322 5.76 3.37 -14.56
C PRO A 322 5.23 2.33 -13.58
N PRO A 323 4.36 1.40 -14.03
CA PRO A 323 3.99 0.23 -13.24
C PRO A 323 5.22 -0.60 -12.90
N ALA A 324 5.09 -1.49 -11.89
CA ALA A 324 6.17 -2.38 -11.49
C ALA A 324 6.63 -3.27 -12.68
N PHE A 325 7.80 -2.99 -13.23
CA PHE A 325 8.37 -3.78 -14.34
C PHE A 325 8.84 -5.18 -13.90
N ALA A 326 9.08 -5.39 -12.59
CA ALA A 326 9.39 -6.69 -12.04
C ALA A 326 8.47 -7.03 -10.85
N LYS A 327 7.84 -8.20 -10.92
CA LYS A 327 7.06 -8.79 -9.82
C LYS A 327 7.79 -9.97 -9.14
N SER A 328 8.87 -10.46 -9.75
CA SER A 328 9.67 -11.59 -9.26
C SER A 328 11.16 -11.34 -9.46
N ILE A 329 12.00 -12.05 -8.69
CA ILE A 329 13.45 -11.95 -8.79
C ILE A 329 13.94 -12.32 -10.21
N SER A 330 13.31 -13.29 -10.88
CA SER A 330 13.67 -13.73 -12.23
C SER A 330 13.50 -12.62 -13.29
N SER A 331 12.57 -11.68 -13.08
CA SER A 331 12.33 -10.55 -14.00
C SER A 331 13.16 -9.30 -13.69
N LYS A 332 13.98 -9.33 -12.63
CA LYS A 332 14.73 -8.17 -12.11
C LYS A 332 15.64 -7.52 -13.15
N HIS A 333 16.44 -8.31 -13.88
CA HIS A 333 17.38 -7.77 -14.87
C HIS A 333 16.66 -7.07 -16.03
N LYS A 334 15.62 -7.69 -16.58
CA LYS A 334 14.79 -7.11 -17.64
C LYS A 334 14.11 -5.80 -17.19
N ALA A 335 13.68 -5.76 -15.94
CA ALA A 335 13.08 -4.55 -15.37
C ALA A 335 14.09 -3.41 -15.27
N LEU A 336 15.31 -3.67 -14.80
CA LEU A 336 16.38 -2.66 -14.74
C LEU A 336 16.68 -2.08 -16.13
N GLN A 337 16.74 -2.91 -17.17
CA GLN A 337 16.91 -2.45 -18.55
C GLN A 337 15.74 -1.55 -19.01
N GLY A 338 14.50 -1.91 -18.64
CA GLY A 338 13.32 -1.10 -18.94
C GLY A 338 13.37 0.27 -18.26
N TYR A 339 13.71 0.31 -16.97
CA TYR A 339 13.90 1.57 -16.22
C TYR A 339 15.05 2.40 -16.80
N GLN A 340 16.19 1.80 -17.13
CA GLN A 340 17.33 2.49 -17.75
C GLN A 340 16.91 3.17 -19.06
N LYS A 341 16.22 2.43 -19.94
CA LYS A 341 15.83 2.93 -21.25
C LYS A 341 14.89 4.14 -21.17
N ILE A 342 13.86 4.12 -20.30
CA ILE A 342 12.95 5.26 -20.16
C ILE A 342 13.65 6.47 -19.54
N ASN A 343 14.50 6.27 -18.53
CA ASN A 343 15.26 7.34 -17.90
C ASN A 343 16.29 7.95 -18.86
N TYR A 344 17.01 7.13 -19.63
CA TYR A 344 17.92 7.58 -20.70
C TYR A 344 17.21 8.53 -21.68
N LEU A 345 16.04 8.12 -22.20
CA LEU A 345 15.29 8.95 -23.14
C LEU A 345 14.77 10.24 -22.50
N ALA A 346 14.30 10.19 -21.25
CA ALA A 346 13.87 11.38 -20.54
C ALA A 346 15.03 12.36 -20.31
N ILE A 347 16.21 11.86 -19.92
CA ILE A 347 17.42 12.69 -19.74
C ILE A 347 17.83 13.37 -21.06
N LYS A 348 17.67 12.69 -22.19
CA LYS A 348 17.93 13.29 -23.51
C LYS A 348 16.93 14.37 -23.90
N LYS A 349 15.65 14.23 -23.48
CA LYS A 349 14.54 15.11 -23.87
C LYS A 349 14.32 16.29 -22.93
N ILE A 350 14.83 16.21 -21.72
CA ILE A 350 14.66 17.30 -20.75
C ILE A 350 15.50 18.51 -21.12
N LYS A 351 14.95 19.71 -20.97
CA LYS A 351 15.69 20.96 -21.15
C LYS A 351 16.89 21.03 -20.21
N LYS A 352 17.85 21.86 -20.56
CA LYS A 352 18.96 22.22 -19.67
C LYS A 352 18.39 22.79 -18.36
N ASN A 353 18.87 22.32 -17.21
CA ASN A 353 18.37 22.62 -15.87
C ASN A 353 16.93 22.15 -15.61
N GLY A 354 16.38 21.28 -16.45
CA GLY A 354 15.07 20.65 -16.23
C GLY A 354 15.10 19.56 -15.17
N LEU A 355 13.93 19.16 -14.70
CA LEU A 355 13.76 18.19 -13.62
C LEU A 355 13.10 16.90 -14.11
N ILE A 356 13.61 15.76 -13.65
CA ILE A 356 12.97 14.45 -13.87
C ILE A 356 12.54 13.88 -12.53
N PHE A 357 11.24 13.65 -12.37
CA PHE A 357 10.65 12.92 -11.26
C PHE A 357 10.53 11.45 -11.68
N THR A 358 11.38 10.58 -11.16
CA THR A 358 11.42 9.19 -11.58
C THR A 358 11.19 8.23 -10.42
N TYR A 359 10.35 7.19 -10.65
CA TYR A 359 9.88 6.28 -9.62
C TYR A 359 10.03 4.81 -9.99
N SER A 360 10.09 3.96 -8.98
CA SER A 360 9.93 2.51 -9.07
C SER A 360 9.15 1.99 -7.87
N CYS A 361 8.04 1.30 -8.12
CA CYS A 361 7.25 0.58 -7.12
C CYS A 361 7.57 -0.93 -7.08
N SER A 362 8.57 -1.41 -7.83
CA SER A 362 8.98 -2.83 -7.86
C SER A 362 9.68 -3.23 -6.55
N GLN A 363 9.10 -4.15 -5.77
CA GLN A 363 9.70 -4.61 -4.50
C GLN A 363 11.08 -5.26 -4.67
N VAL A 364 11.30 -5.98 -5.79
CA VAL A 364 12.58 -6.66 -6.08
C VAL A 364 13.69 -5.71 -6.53
N ILE A 365 13.38 -4.44 -6.81
CA ILE A 365 14.34 -3.39 -7.11
C ILE A 365 14.56 -2.55 -5.85
N THR A 366 15.74 -2.70 -5.24
CA THR A 366 16.13 -1.89 -4.08
C THR A 366 16.41 -0.44 -4.50
N ARG A 367 16.47 0.48 -3.53
CA ARG A 367 16.83 1.89 -3.78
C ARG A 367 18.20 2.02 -4.45
N ASP A 368 19.19 1.25 -3.98
CA ASP A 368 20.55 1.28 -4.52
C ASP A 368 20.60 0.76 -5.97
N LEU A 369 19.85 -0.30 -6.26
CA LEU A 369 19.76 -0.80 -7.63
C LEU A 369 19.10 0.20 -8.57
N PHE A 370 18.05 0.89 -8.11
CA PHE A 370 17.39 1.93 -8.88
C PHE A 370 18.33 3.13 -9.09
N TYR A 371 19.05 3.54 -8.04
CA TYR A 371 20.08 4.60 -8.12
C TYR A 371 21.18 4.25 -9.12
N ASN A 372 21.77 3.06 -9.02
CA ASN A 372 22.84 2.62 -9.93
C ASN A 372 22.37 2.53 -11.39
N MET A 373 21.12 2.16 -11.62
CA MET A 373 20.49 2.19 -12.95
C MET A 373 20.40 3.65 -13.48
N LEU A 374 20.05 4.63 -12.62
CA LEU A 374 20.03 6.05 -13.00
C LEU A 374 21.43 6.57 -13.33
N VAL A 375 22.46 6.14 -12.59
CA VAL A 375 23.86 6.45 -12.89
C VAL A 375 24.22 5.93 -14.27
N ALA A 376 23.87 4.67 -14.60
CA ALA A 376 24.14 4.09 -15.92
C ALA A 376 23.45 4.89 -17.04
N ALA A 377 22.15 5.25 -16.85
CA ALA A 377 21.43 6.07 -17.82
C ALA A 377 22.06 7.47 -17.98
N GLY A 378 22.54 8.08 -16.90
CA GLY A 378 23.23 9.37 -16.93
C GLY A 378 24.54 9.33 -17.71
N ILE A 379 25.39 8.35 -17.41
CA ILE A 379 26.68 8.17 -18.13
C ILE A 379 26.44 7.99 -19.63
N GLU A 380 25.45 7.21 -20.02
CA GLU A 380 25.15 6.95 -21.44
C GLU A 380 24.68 8.21 -22.19
N THR A 381 24.11 9.21 -21.49
CA THR A 381 23.71 10.50 -22.09
C THR A 381 24.83 11.53 -22.16
N GLY A 382 25.89 11.35 -21.37
CA GLY A 382 26.99 12.32 -21.24
C GLY A 382 26.58 13.64 -20.56
N ARG A 383 25.41 13.70 -19.89
CA ARG A 383 24.93 14.91 -19.18
C ARG A 383 25.29 14.86 -17.71
N GLU A 384 25.60 16.03 -17.15
CA GLU A 384 25.76 16.19 -15.70
C GLU A 384 24.39 16.18 -15.01
N ILE A 385 24.26 15.38 -13.93
CA ILE A 385 22.99 15.17 -13.24
C ILE A 385 23.18 15.27 -11.73
N GLN A 386 22.29 16.00 -11.09
CA GLN A 386 22.22 16.18 -9.64
C GLN A 386 20.94 15.52 -9.10
N VAL A 387 21.04 14.76 -8.01
CA VAL A 387 19.87 14.32 -7.25
C VAL A 387 19.51 15.40 -6.24
N ILE A 388 18.34 16.00 -6.36
CA ILE A 388 17.89 17.07 -5.47
C ILE A 388 16.88 16.60 -4.42
N HIS A 389 16.15 15.50 -4.68
CA HIS A 389 15.29 14.85 -3.70
C HIS A 389 15.35 13.33 -3.81
N GLN A 390 15.19 12.66 -2.66
CA GLN A 390 14.89 11.25 -2.56
C GLN A 390 13.48 11.12 -1.99
N MET A 391 12.65 10.30 -2.63
CA MET A 391 11.23 10.19 -2.33
C MET A 391 10.84 8.76 -1.94
N THR A 392 9.75 8.63 -1.19
CA THR A 392 9.15 7.37 -0.76
C THR A 392 7.63 7.50 -0.76
N GLN A 393 6.93 6.48 -0.30
CA GLN A 393 5.47 6.51 -0.10
C GLN A 393 5.07 7.54 0.96
N ALA A 394 3.86 8.08 0.82
CA ALA A 394 3.28 9.02 1.77
C ALA A 394 3.13 8.41 3.19
N PRO A 395 3.13 9.20 4.27
CA PRO A 395 3.19 8.72 5.66
C PRO A 395 1.95 7.93 6.13
N ASP A 396 0.84 7.99 5.44
CA ASP A 396 -0.31 7.08 5.65
C ASP A 396 -0.04 5.65 5.10
N HIS A 397 1.13 5.41 4.52
CA HIS A 397 1.67 4.11 4.15
C HIS A 397 2.88 3.78 5.04
N PRO A 398 2.71 3.58 6.37
CA PRO A 398 3.82 3.43 7.29
C PRO A 398 4.66 2.19 6.96
N ILE A 399 5.95 2.29 7.17
CA ILE A 399 6.91 1.20 7.02
C ILE A 399 7.11 0.55 8.38
N ASN A 400 6.99 -0.78 8.46
CA ASN A 400 7.36 -1.51 9.66
C ASN A 400 8.89 -1.56 9.76
N LEU A 401 9.45 -0.99 10.83
CA LEU A 401 10.89 -0.94 11.05
C LEU A 401 11.54 -2.34 11.03
N PHE A 402 10.82 -3.35 11.48
CA PHE A 402 11.28 -4.74 11.57
C PHE A 402 10.96 -5.56 10.30
N HIS A 403 10.34 -4.92 9.29
CA HIS A 403 10.00 -5.50 7.99
C HIS A 403 10.29 -4.49 6.88
N PRO A 404 11.57 -4.32 6.51
CA PRO A 404 11.99 -3.30 5.55
C PRO A 404 11.40 -3.48 4.15
N GLU A 405 10.90 -4.68 3.80
CA GLU A 405 10.22 -4.99 2.55
C GLU A 405 8.93 -4.17 2.35
N SER A 406 8.36 -3.60 3.43
CA SER A 406 7.23 -2.67 3.34
C SER A 406 7.60 -1.30 2.72
N ASN A 407 8.90 -0.99 2.57
CA ASN A 407 9.39 0.18 1.84
C ASN A 407 9.50 -0.12 0.35
N TYR A 408 8.38 0.01 -0.37
CA TYR A 408 8.32 -0.42 -1.77
C TYR A 408 8.48 0.70 -2.80
N LEU A 409 8.13 1.96 -2.46
CA LEU A 409 8.24 3.09 -3.39
C LEU A 409 9.60 3.78 -3.27
N LYS A 410 10.31 3.87 -4.36
CA LYS A 410 11.58 4.59 -4.50
C LYS A 410 11.41 5.67 -5.57
N GLY A 411 11.76 6.91 -5.24
CA GLY A 411 11.74 8.00 -6.17
C GLY A 411 12.97 8.91 -6.04
N PHE A 412 13.31 9.57 -7.14
CA PHE A 412 14.35 10.59 -7.20
C PHE A 412 13.88 11.77 -8.04
N VAL A 413 14.22 12.98 -7.61
CA VAL A 413 14.16 14.17 -8.47
C VAL A 413 15.57 14.46 -8.97
N LEU A 414 15.74 14.36 -10.28
CA LEU A 414 17.01 14.61 -10.97
C LEU A 414 16.96 15.98 -11.62
N ARG A 415 17.97 16.84 -11.36
CA ARG A 415 18.24 18.04 -12.14
C ARG A 415 19.28 17.71 -13.21
N VAL A 416 18.96 17.95 -14.47
CA VAL A 416 19.81 17.63 -15.61
C VAL A 416 20.41 18.94 -16.18
N ILE A 417 21.75 19.03 -16.18
CA ILE A 417 22.52 20.26 -16.55
C ILE A 417 22.97 20.20 -18.01
#